data_245c4426a872aa70a8e82a5956ba049d
#
_entry.id   245c4426a872aa70a8e82a5956ba049d
#
_cell.length_a   1.000
_cell.length_b   1.000
_cell.length_c   1.000
_cell.angle_alpha   90.00
_cell.angle_beta   90.00
_cell.angle_gamma   90.00
#
_symmetry.space_group_name_H-M   'P 1'
#
loop_
_entity.id
_entity.type
_entity.pdbx_description
1 polymer ?
#
loop_
_entity_poly.entity_id
_entity_poly.type
_entity_poly.pdbx_seq_one_letter_code
_entity_poly.pdbx_strand_id
1 'polypeptide(L)'
;MVSQQGIEANPKKVKAIIEVKSPKIMKEVQSLTGKVAALNRFISRATNKCMPFFKVLKKAFQWNDKCKKALAKLKEYLMKPPLLSPSVMGEKVYIYLAVSNTTVSSTLIREEGNVQKPIYYTSQTFQGVEASYPRMEKIPFTLLVASRKLRPYFQAHPIDVMTDQPI
;
A
#
# COMPACT_ATOMS: atom_id res chain seq x y z
N MET A 1 -2.95 -13.10 9.34
CA MET A 1 -3.53 -13.98 10.40
C MET A 1 -4.47 -13.15 11.25
N VAL A 2 -5.58 -13.70 11.67
CA VAL A 2 -6.56 -13.01 12.52
C VAL A 2 -6.31 -13.43 13.96
N SER A 3 -6.14 -12.45 14.86
CA SER A 3 -5.99 -12.64 16.31
C SER A 3 -7.07 -11.86 17.06
N GLN A 4 -7.14 -12.02 18.37
CA GLN A 4 -8.06 -11.22 19.21
C GLN A 4 -7.72 -9.72 19.16
N GLN A 5 -6.47 -9.36 18.86
CA GLN A 5 -6.01 -7.98 18.77
C GLN A 5 -6.25 -7.34 17.39
N GLY A 6 -6.52 -8.14 16.35
CA GLY A 6 -6.75 -7.68 15.00
C GLY A 6 -6.19 -8.60 13.91
N ILE A 7 -5.94 -8.03 12.74
CA ILE A 7 -5.40 -8.74 11.58
C ILE A 7 -3.90 -8.45 11.46
N GLU A 8 -3.09 -9.48 11.58
CA GLU A 8 -1.63 -9.40 11.52
C GLU A 8 -1.07 -9.91 10.19
N ALA A 9 0.03 -9.33 9.75
CA ALA A 9 0.79 -9.85 8.63
C ALA A 9 1.35 -11.25 8.98
N ASN A 10 1.34 -12.17 8.01
CA ASN A 10 1.87 -13.50 8.22
C ASN A 10 3.38 -13.42 8.54
N PRO A 11 3.82 -13.89 9.73
CA PRO A 11 5.22 -13.78 10.16
C PRO A 11 6.21 -14.44 9.20
N LYS A 12 5.82 -15.55 8.56
CA LYS A 12 6.67 -16.24 7.56
C LYS A 12 6.91 -15.38 6.32
N LYS A 13 5.86 -14.66 5.86
CA LYS A 13 5.97 -13.75 4.72
C LYS A 13 6.80 -12.51 5.06
N VAL A 14 6.65 -11.98 6.27
CA VAL A 14 7.45 -10.86 6.77
C VAL A 14 8.93 -11.26 6.85
N LYS A 15 9.22 -12.41 7.48
CA LYS A 15 10.58 -12.96 7.61
C LYS A 15 11.22 -13.17 6.25
N ALA A 16 10.47 -13.67 5.26
CA ALA A 16 10.95 -13.89 3.90
C ALA A 16 11.45 -12.61 3.21
N ILE A 17 10.96 -11.42 3.60
CA ILE A 17 11.46 -10.13 3.11
C ILE A 17 12.63 -9.64 3.97
N ILE A 18 12.56 -9.76 5.28
CA ILE A 18 13.63 -9.31 6.19
C ILE A 18 14.94 -10.03 5.90
N GLU A 19 14.88 -11.31 5.53
CA GLU A 19 16.06 -12.12 5.21
C GLU A 19 16.59 -11.95 3.79
N VAL A 20 15.90 -11.18 2.92
CA VAL A 20 16.38 -10.93 1.55
C VAL A 20 17.71 -10.19 1.57
N LYS A 21 18.70 -10.74 0.89
CA LYS A 21 19.96 -10.04 0.59
C LYS A 21 19.77 -9.08 -0.58
N SER A 22 20.69 -8.14 -0.75
CA SER A 22 20.67 -7.26 -1.93
C SER A 22 20.63 -8.07 -3.21
N PRO A 23 19.59 -7.89 -4.06
CA PRO A 23 19.48 -8.59 -5.33
C PRO A 23 20.69 -8.38 -6.24
N LYS A 24 21.14 -9.43 -6.89
CA LYS A 24 22.26 -9.41 -7.85
C LYS A 24 21.81 -9.58 -9.29
N ILE A 25 20.59 -10.07 -9.50
CA ILE A 25 20.00 -10.32 -10.82
C ILE A 25 18.55 -9.87 -10.86
N MET A 26 18.03 -9.64 -12.05
CA MET A 26 16.63 -9.20 -12.28
C MET A 26 15.61 -10.14 -11.64
N LYS A 27 15.83 -11.44 -11.70
CA LYS A 27 14.94 -12.46 -11.15
C LYS A 27 14.75 -12.34 -9.63
N GLU A 28 15.81 -11.94 -8.93
CA GLU A 28 15.75 -11.70 -7.47
C GLU A 28 14.94 -10.45 -7.14
N VAL A 29 15.00 -9.40 -7.98
CA VAL A 29 14.15 -8.21 -7.85
C VAL A 29 12.68 -8.57 -8.08
N GLN A 30 12.38 -9.38 -9.09
CA GLN A 30 11.03 -9.89 -9.34
C GLN A 30 10.50 -10.70 -8.15
N SER A 31 11.33 -11.57 -7.58
CA SER A 31 10.98 -12.33 -6.38
C SER A 31 10.69 -11.42 -5.18
N LEU A 32 11.53 -10.40 -4.96
CA LEU A 32 11.33 -9.43 -3.89
C LEU A 32 10.01 -8.67 -4.06
N THR A 33 9.72 -8.15 -5.25
CA THR A 33 8.48 -7.42 -5.52
C THR A 33 7.25 -8.31 -5.38
N GLY A 34 7.32 -9.58 -5.75
CA GLY A 34 6.26 -10.56 -5.51
C GLY A 34 6.00 -10.80 -4.03
N LYS A 35 7.04 -10.92 -3.22
CA LYS A 35 6.93 -11.04 -1.76
C LYS A 35 6.28 -9.80 -1.13
N VAL A 36 6.66 -8.61 -1.59
CA VAL A 36 6.06 -7.35 -1.12
C VAL A 36 4.59 -7.27 -1.52
N ALA A 37 4.23 -7.66 -2.74
CA ALA A 37 2.85 -7.67 -3.21
C ALA A 37 1.95 -8.55 -2.33
N ALA A 38 2.45 -9.66 -1.82
CA ALA A 38 1.74 -10.54 -0.91
C ALA A 38 1.42 -9.90 0.46
N LEU A 39 2.12 -8.82 0.84
CA LEU A 39 1.93 -8.05 2.07
C LEU A 39 1.37 -6.64 1.82
N ASN A 40 0.93 -6.34 0.63
CA ASN A 40 0.57 -4.99 0.20
C ASN A 40 -0.50 -4.35 1.11
N ARG A 41 -1.46 -5.13 1.60
CA ARG A 41 -2.50 -4.69 2.54
C ARG A 41 -1.94 -4.06 3.82
N PHE A 42 -0.78 -4.53 4.29
CA PHE A 42 -0.15 -4.12 5.55
C PHE A 42 0.87 -3.00 5.38
N ILE A 43 1.18 -2.61 4.15
CA ILE A 43 2.23 -1.65 3.86
C ILE A 43 1.61 -0.34 3.38
N SER A 44 1.62 0.66 4.26
CA SER A 44 1.21 2.01 3.89
C SER A 44 2.09 2.53 2.76
N ARG A 45 1.47 3.03 1.69
CA ARG A 45 2.14 3.56 0.50
C ARG A 45 3.20 2.59 -0.07
N ALA A 46 2.85 1.30 -0.15
CA ALA A 46 3.76 0.25 -0.59
C ALA A 46 4.42 0.57 -1.92
N THR A 47 3.66 1.07 -2.89
CA THR A 47 4.17 1.43 -4.22
C THR A 47 5.25 2.51 -4.14
N ASN A 48 5.09 3.54 -3.31
CA ASN A 48 6.10 4.58 -3.13
C ASN A 48 7.39 4.02 -2.52
N LYS A 49 7.24 3.16 -1.50
CA LYS A 49 8.40 2.52 -0.84
C LYS A 49 9.18 1.59 -1.79
N CYS A 50 8.48 0.96 -2.73
CA CYS A 50 9.06 0.01 -3.68
C CYS A 50 9.37 0.61 -5.06
N MET A 51 9.16 1.91 -5.26
CA MET A 51 9.42 2.58 -6.53
C MET A 51 10.83 2.33 -7.09
N PRO A 52 11.92 2.35 -6.31
CA PRO A 52 13.25 2.03 -6.81
C PRO A 52 13.33 0.64 -7.43
N PHE A 53 12.64 -0.36 -6.85
CA PHE A 53 12.62 -1.73 -7.38
C PHE A 53 11.89 -1.81 -8.71
N PHE A 54 10.75 -1.13 -8.84
CA PHE A 54 9.99 -1.08 -10.09
C PHE A 54 10.77 -0.40 -11.23
N LYS A 55 11.59 0.60 -10.91
CA LYS A 55 12.49 1.22 -11.89
C LYS A 55 13.55 0.25 -12.41
N VAL A 56 14.09 -0.60 -11.55
CA VAL A 56 15.02 -1.66 -11.95
C VAL A 56 14.35 -2.67 -12.88
N LEU A 57 13.09 -3.04 -12.62
CA LEU A 57 12.34 -3.99 -13.46
C LEU A 57 12.03 -3.45 -14.87
N LYS A 58 12.01 -2.13 -15.05
CA LYS A 58 11.70 -1.48 -16.33
C LYS A 58 12.92 -1.20 -17.21
N LYS A 59 14.13 -1.34 -16.67
CA LYS A 59 15.40 -0.99 -17.32
C LYS A 59 16.40 -2.15 -17.20
N ALA A 60 17.59 -1.96 -17.72
CA ALA A 60 18.70 -2.85 -17.44
C ALA A 60 18.96 -2.93 -15.93
N PHE A 61 19.35 -4.13 -15.46
CA PHE A 61 19.57 -4.36 -14.03
C PHE A 61 20.66 -3.42 -13.49
N GLN A 62 20.26 -2.58 -12.54
CA GLN A 62 21.15 -1.70 -11.77
C GLN A 62 20.62 -1.58 -10.35
N TRP A 63 21.23 -2.32 -9.43
CA TRP A 63 20.93 -2.24 -8.01
C TRP A 63 21.80 -1.17 -7.36
N ASN A 64 21.26 0.05 -7.29
CA ASN A 64 21.98 1.24 -6.80
C ASN A 64 21.68 1.52 -5.30
N ASP A 65 22.30 2.58 -4.78
CA ASP A 65 22.13 2.98 -3.37
C ASP A 65 20.68 3.35 -3.01
N LYS A 66 19.90 3.88 -3.96
CA LYS A 66 18.46 4.15 -3.75
C LYS A 66 17.69 2.86 -3.49
N CYS A 67 18.02 1.79 -4.21
CA CYS A 67 17.44 0.46 -4.00
C CYS A 67 17.84 -0.12 -2.64
N LYS A 68 19.11 -0.01 -2.27
CA LYS A 68 19.61 -0.46 -0.95
C LYS A 68 18.91 0.25 0.19
N LYS A 69 18.79 1.59 0.11
CA LYS A 69 18.07 2.39 1.10
C LYS A 69 16.59 2.04 1.19
N ALA A 70 15.93 1.85 0.03
CA ALA A 70 14.52 1.46 -0.02
C ALA A 70 14.30 0.07 0.62
N LEU A 71 15.18 -0.88 0.36
CA LEU A 71 15.12 -2.22 0.97
C LEU A 71 15.34 -2.15 2.49
N ALA A 72 16.31 -1.37 2.95
CA ALA A 72 16.57 -1.18 4.39
C ALA A 72 15.37 -0.56 5.11
N LYS A 73 14.76 0.48 4.55
CA LYS A 73 13.56 1.12 5.10
C LYS A 73 12.35 0.19 5.09
N LEU A 74 12.19 -0.62 4.05
CA LEU A 74 11.11 -1.62 3.98
C LEU A 74 11.27 -2.68 5.07
N LYS A 75 12.48 -3.18 5.28
CA LYS A 75 12.78 -4.15 6.35
C LYS A 75 12.52 -3.56 7.73
N GLU A 76 12.96 -2.33 7.98
CA GLU A 76 12.70 -1.60 9.22
C GLU A 76 11.19 -1.46 9.48
N TYR A 77 10.42 -1.06 8.46
CA TYR A 77 8.97 -0.98 8.55
C TYR A 77 8.33 -2.33 8.90
N LEU A 78 8.79 -3.41 8.28
CA LEU A 78 8.25 -4.76 8.48
C LEU A 78 8.69 -5.42 9.79
N MET A 79 9.70 -4.90 10.48
CA MET A 79 10.03 -5.35 11.83
C MET A 79 8.93 -5.03 12.84
N LYS A 80 8.15 -3.97 12.59
CA LYS A 80 6.96 -3.59 13.36
C LYS A 80 5.80 -3.29 12.40
N PRO A 81 5.24 -4.30 11.72
CA PRO A 81 4.15 -4.07 10.78
C PRO A 81 2.91 -3.58 11.52
N PRO A 82 2.08 -2.72 10.89
CA PRO A 82 0.87 -2.26 11.52
C PRO A 82 -0.10 -3.42 11.76
N LEU A 83 -0.77 -3.39 12.90
CA LEU A 83 -1.91 -4.23 13.18
C LEU A 83 -3.13 -3.63 12.49
N LEU A 84 -3.80 -4.41 11.64
CA LEU A 84 -5.02 -3.97 10.99
C LEU A 84 -6.23 -4.35 11.83
N SER A 85 -7.22 -3.46 11.86
CA SER A 85 -8.49 -3.72 12.52
C SER A 85 -9.45 -4.46 11.59
N PRO A 86 -10.22 -5.44 12.06
CA PRO A 86 -11.38 -5.92 11.32
C PRO A 86 -12.44 -4.83 11.26
N SER A 87 -13.21 -4.77 10.18
CA SER A 87 -14.39 -3.92 10.10
C SER A 87 -15.55 -4.51 10.90
N VAL A 88 -16.39 -3.67 11.45
CA VAL A 88 -17.65 -4.06 12.10
C VAL A 88 -18.80 -3.80 11.11
N MET A 89 -19.65 -4.80 10.94
CA MET A 89 -20.75 -4.73 9.95
C MET A 89 -21.61 -3.49 10.17
N GLY A 90 -21.86 -2.73 9.10
CA GLY A 90 -22.73 -1.54 9.11
C GLY A 90 -22.10 -0.29 9.75
N GLU A 91 -20.90 -0.36 10.33
CA GLU A 91 -20.25 0.84 10.85
C GLU A 91 -19.79 1.77 9.71
N LYS A 92 -19.77 3.05 10.02
CA LYS A 92 -19.18 4.05 9.13
C LYS A 92 -17.65 3.92 9.12
N VAL A 93 -17.08 3.92 7.95
CA VAL A 93 -15.62 3.89 7.75
C VAL A 93 -15.17 5.10 6.94
N TYR A 94 -13.88 5.40 7.00
CA TYR A 94 -13.30 6.56 6.35
C TYR A 94 -12.21 6.09 5.39
N ILE A 95 -12.17 6.69 4.20
CA ILE A 95 -11.09 6.45 3.27
C ILE A 95 -10.28 7.71 3.04
N TYR A 96 -9.00 7.65 3.37
CA TYR A 96 -8.03 8.71 3.10
C TYR A 96 -7.37 8.46 1.74
N LEU A 97 -7.39 9.47 0.89
CA LEU A 97 -6.78 9.42 -0.44
C LEU A 97 -5.50 10.24 -0.44
N ALA A 98 -4.45 9.69 -1.03
CA ALA A 98 -3.19 10.39 -1.23
C ALA A 98 -2.69 10.19 -2.66
N VAL A 99 -2.30 11.28 -3.28
CA VAL A 99 -1.88 11.34 -4.69
C VAL A 99 -0.51 11.98 -4.79
N SER A 100 0.39 11.35 -5.53
CA SER A 100 1.66 11.92 -5.97
C SER A 100 1.68 12.05 -7.49
N ASN A 101 2.79 12.51 -8.03
CA ASN A 101 2.94 12.60 -9.50
C ASN A 101 2.88 11.22 -10.18
N THR A 102 3.29 10.17 -9.50
CA THR A 102 3.48 8.83 -10.07
C THR A 102 2.65 7.73 -9.42
N THR A 103 2.08 7.99 -8.25
CA THR A 103 1.40 6.96 -7.47
C THR A 103 0.13 7.48 -6.84
N VAL A 104 -0.82 6.57 -6.66
CA VAL A 104 -2.00 6.75 -5.82
C VAL A 104 -1.95 5.79 -4.66
N SER A 105 -2.47 6.22 -3.51
CA SER A 105 -2.63 5.36 -2.35
C SER A 105 -3.89 5.72 -1.58
N SER A 106 -4.45 4.75 -0.91
CA SER A 106 -5.57 4.96 -0.01
C SER A 106 -5.40 4.16 1.28
N THR A 107 -6.00 4.66 2.33
CA THR A 107 -6.06 4.00 3.63
C THR A 107 -7.51 3.97 4.09
N LEU A 108 -8.06 2.77 4.24
CA LEU A 108 -9.37 2.58 4.83
C LEU A 108 -9.22 2.45 6.34
N ILE A 109 -9.93 3.26 7.10
CA ILE A 109 -9.88 3.26 8.56
C ILE A 109 -11.26 3.18 9.17
N ARG A 110 -11.31 2.70 10.40
CA ARG A 110 -12.45 2.83 11.30
C ARG A 110 -12.08 3.70 12.50
N GLU A 111 -13.05 4.29 13.13
CA GLU A 111 -12.89 4.99 14.39
C GLU A 111 -13.48 4.17 15.54
N GLU A 112 -12.70 4.00 16.59
CA GLU A 112 -13.16 3.41 17.84
C GLU A 112 -12.90 4.41 18.97
N GLY A 113 -13.99 5.07 19.41
CA GLY A 113 -13.85 6.26 20.25
C GLY A 113 -13.12 7.37 19.48
N ASN A 114 -12.01 7.87 20.03
CA ASN A 114 -11.18 8.88 19.38
C ASN A 114 -9.94 8.30 18.69
N VAL A 115 -9.87 6.97 18.51
CA VAL A 115 -8.72 6.28 17.93
C VAL A 115 -9.05 5.82 16.53
N GLN A 116 -8.22 6.22 15.57
CA GLN A 116 -8.30 5.74 14.18
C GLN A 116 -7.50 4.44 14.03
N LYS A 117 -8.18 3.40 13.54
CA LYS A 117 -7.58 2.08 13.33
C LYS A 117 -7.60 1.74 11.85
N PRO A 118 -6.43 1.45 11.22
CA PRO A 118 -6.40 1.07 9.81
C PRO A 118 -7.03 -0.31 9.60
N ILE A 119 -7.81 -0.43 8.52
CA ILE A 119 -8.42 -1.68 8.06
C ILE A 119 -7.65 -2.22 6.87
N TYR A 120 -7.26 -1.34 5.94
CA TYR A 120 -6.66 -1.75 4.67
C TYR A 120 -5.84 -0.62 4.05
N TYR A 121 -4.64 -0.94 3.55
CA TYR A 121 -3.85 -0.04 2.72
C TYR A 121 -3.90 -0.48 1.26
N THR A 122 -4.05 0.49 0.34
CA THR A 122 -3.88 0.24 -1.09
C THR A 122 -2.90 1.23 -1.69
N SER A 123 -2.19 0.81 -2.72
CA SER A 123 -1.36 1.72 -3.52
C SER A 123 -1.11 1.13 -4.90
N GLN A 124 -0.92 2.00 -5.88
CA GLN A 124 -0.46 1.62 -7.22
C GLN A 124 0.20 2.79 -7.95
N THR A 125 0.96 2.47 -9.00
CA THR A 125 1.48 3.47 -9.93
C THR A 125 0.39 3.84 -10.93
N PHE A 126 0.42 5.09 -11.39
CA PHE A 126 -0.31 5.48 -12.59
C PHE A 126 0.23 4.73 -13.80
N GLN A 127 -0.66 4.37 -14.72
CA GLN A 127 -0.30 3.71 -15.97
C GLN A 127 -0.96 4.47 -17.13
N GLY A 128 -0.23 4.55 -18.26
CA GLY A 128 -0.78 5.18 -19.46
C GLY A 128 -1.14 6.64 -19.26
N VAL A 129 -2.30 7.02 -19.74
CA VAL A 129 -2.78 8.41 -19.78
C VAL A 129 -3.05 9.03 -18.40
N GLU A 130 -3.38 8.21 -17.41
CA GLU A 130 -3.69 8.72 -16.06
C GLU A 130 -2.48 9.41 -15.41
N ALA A 131 -1.26 9.04 -15.83
CA ALA A 131 -0.03 9.66 -15.33
C ALA A 131 0.02 11.17 -15.65
N SER A 132 -0.58 11.58 -16.77
CA SER A 132 -0.62 12.97 -17.23
C SER A 132 -1.82 13.79 -16.72
N TYR A 133 -2.76 13.17 -16.02
CA TYR A 133 -3.90 13.88 -15.47
C TYR A 133 -3.47 14.99 -14.50
N PRO A 134 -4.14 16.15 -14.50
CA PRO A 134 -4.01 17.14 -13.44
C PRO A 134 -4.29 16.52 -12.06
N ARG A 135 -3.71 17.12 -11.03
CA ARG A 135 -3.89 16.61 -9.65
C ARG A 135 -5.35 16.47 -9.25
N MET A 136 -6.19 17.43 -9.66
CA MET A 136 -7.62 17.41 -9.38
C MET A 136 -8.35 16.21 -9.99
N GLU A 137 -7.93 15.74 -11.15
CA GLU A 137 -8.51 14.56 -11.80
C GLU A 137 -7.94 13.26 -11.26
N LYS A 138 -6.73 13.29 -10.72
CA LYS A 138 -6.10 12.13 -10.08
C LYS A 138 -6.81 11.69 -8.79
N ILE A 139 -7.48 12.61 -8.09
CA ILE A 139 -8.19 12.28 -6.84
C ILE A 139 -9.44 11.45 -7.11
N PRO A 140 -10.39 11.84 -7.97
CA PRO A 140 -11.51 10.98 -8.35
C PRO A 140 -11.05 9.65 -8.94
N PHE A 141 -9.99 9.65 -9.73
CA PHE A 141 -9.38 8.41 -10.25
C PHE A 141 -8.87 7.51 -9.12
N THR A 142 -8.24 8.09 -8.09
CA THR A 142 -7.79 7.35 -6.90
C THR A 142 -8.96 6.71 -6.17
N LEU A 143 -10.06 7.45 -6.02
CA LEU A 143 -11.29 6.92 -5.41
C LEU A 143 -11.87 5.76 -6.24
N LEU A 144 -11.90 5.89 -7.56
CA LEU A 144 -12.34 4.82 -8.45
C LEU A 144 -11.49 3.55 -8.28
N VAL A 145 -10.17 3.70 -8.24
CA VAL A 145 -9.23 2.59 -8.02
C VAL A 145 -9.47 1.95 -6.65
N ALA A 146 -9.60 2.76 -5.61
CA ALA A 146 -9.86 2.28 -4.25
C ALA A 146 -11.20 1.53 -4.17
N SER A 147 -12.26 2.07 -4.76
CA SER A 147 -13.59 1.43 -4.77
C SER A 147 -13.60 0.06 -5.44
N ARG A 148 -12.81 -0.10 -6.51
CA ARG A 148 -12.67 -1.40 -7.18
C ARG A 148 -11.88 -2.40 -6.33
N LYS A 149 -10.77 -1.97 -5.74
CA LYS A 149 -9.94 -2.83 -4.88
C LYS A 149 -10.61 -3.20 -3.56
N LEU A 150 -11.40 -2.30 -3.00
CA LEU A 150 -12.06 -2.41 -1.72
C LEU A 150 -13.57 -2.63 -1.85
N ARG A 151 -14.00 -3.17 -2.98
CA ARG A 151 -15.42 -3.36 -3.30
C ARG A 151 -16.26 -3.96 -2.17
N PRO A 152 -15.83 -5.01 -1.47
CA PRO A 152 -16.62 -5.57 -0.36
C PRO A 152 -16.90 -4.55 0.75
N TYR A 153 -15.96 -3.66 1.05
CA TYR A 153 -16.14 -2.60 2.06
C TYR A 153 -17.08 -1.51 1.57
N PHE A 154 -16.99 -1.09 0.31
CA PHE A 154 -17.89 -0.12 -0.29
C PHE A 154 -19.34 -0.62 -0.37
N GLN A 155 -19.54 -1.91 -0.45
CA GLN A 155 -20.87 -2.53 -0.44
C GLN A 155 -21.45 -2.71 0.98
N ALA A 156 -20.58 -2.89 1.99
CA ALA A 156 -20.97 -3.25 3.34
C ALA A 156 -21.03 -2.07 4.31
N HIS A 157 -20.42 -0.92 3.99
CA HIS A 157 -20.28 0.20 4.89
C HIS A 157 -20.60 1.54 4.23
N PRO A 158 -21.20 2.49 4.97
CA PRO A 158 -21.13 3.91 4.60
C PRO A 158 -19.68 4.37 4.65
N ILE A 159 -19.19 5.03 3.60
CA ILE A 159 -17.79 5.46 3.48
C ILE A 159 -17.75 6.97 3.29
N ASP A 160 -17.07 7.66 4.21
CA ASP A 160 -16.71 9.07 4.03
C ASP A 160 -15.31 9.16 3.38
N VAL A 161 -15.25 9.96 2.33
CA VAL A 161 -13.99 10.21 1.61
C VAL A 161 -13.30 11.41 2.22
N MET A 162 -12.07 11.20 2.68
CA MET A 162 -11.23 12.21 3.30
C MET A 162 -10.10 12.60 2.37
N THR A 163 -10.06 13.86 1.98
CA THR A 163 -9.04 14.42 1.10
C THR A 163 -8.76 15.87 1.47
N ASP A 164 -7.56 16.34 1.20
CA ASP A 164 -7.13 17.73 1.36
C ASP A 164 -7.53 18.62 0.17
N GLN A 165 -8.21 18.05 -0.82
CA GLN A 165 -8.60 18.74 -2.05
C GLN A 165 -10.13 18.70 -2.22
N PRO A 166 -10.71 19.74 -2.82
CA PRO A 166 -12.11 19.68 -3.24
C PRO A 166 -12.31 18.61 -4.33
N ILE A 167 -13.36 17.89 -4.21
CA ILE A 167 -13.74 16.85 -5.19
C ILE A 167 -14.89 17.40 -6.05
#